data_7f576c211bf714b1b622d8774e393084
#
_entry.id   7f576c211bf714b1b622d8774e393084
#
_cell.length_a   1.000
_cell.length_b   1.000
_cell.length_c   1.000
_cell.angle_alpha   90.00
_cell.angle_beta   90.00
_cell.angle_gamma   90.00
#
_symmetry.space_group_name_H-M   'P 1'
#
loop_
_entity.id
_entity.type
_entity.pdbx_description
1 polymer ?
#
loop_
_entity_poly.entity_id
_entity_poly.type
_entity_poly.pdbx_seq_one_letter_code
_entity_poly.pdbx_strand_id
1 'polypeptide(L)'
;KSLQQLEATFLEPTDGSNAATGDGKTLAHVVDSQYEVIVRLKADLAKTAGWEGATAYLHVLDNRGAGINARHTGSLMGVSNIEVPVPTTRLLHAWLQKGFFDDRFSLLAGIYPIDAEFFTLDAAATLLHPAYGPPADLSLTNAPSLFNSAAFVLRAKAFFADREVYAMAALMDGIPNDPARPRATAIRFAKGDGAFVIGEIGWMPLETGHTFEPVDPALVRQTPALAAHEKYGGLSKYALGFWRYGNRVADQIDVDADGKPLQRRAQGGYVLAERSLFSLGGEAGRDVTAFGRYAFSDGHAIAIDRMWNLGLRLRGPLASRPDDSLTLGWTRSRLAAKWRAVQAAAGIDTAPAEEAFEITWRAALTPWLALQPDLQYIRHPGGAAAARHATLVGARVEIIF
;
A
#
# COMPACT_ATOMS: atom_id res chain seq x y z
N LYS A 1 18.24 -4.39 -12.74
CA LYS A 1 17.83 -3.02 -13.06
C LYS A 1 17.61 -2.29 -11.75
N SER A 2 18.07 -1.06 -11.63
CA SER A 2 17.83 -0.20 -10.48
C SER A 2 16.72 0.80 -10.83
N LEU A 3 15.88 1.12 -9.87
CA LEU A 3 14.85 2.17 -9.97
C LEU A 3 15.22 3.28 -9.00
N GLN A 4 15.17 4.51 -9.46
CA GLN A 4 15.35 5.67 -8.62
C GLN A 4 14.08 6.53 -8.71
N GLN A 5 13.41 6.74 -7.59
CA GLN A 5 12.25 7.62 -7.50
C GLN A 5 12.62 8.84 -6.65
N LEU A 6 12.41 10.02 -7.20
CA LEU A 6 12.55 11.28 -6.51
C LEU A 6 11.17 11.93 -6.45
N GLU A 7 10.71 12.26 -5.27
CA GLU A 7 9.46 12.98 -5.06
C GLU A 7 9.74 14.33 -4.42
N ALA A 8 9.19 15.39 -5.00
CA ALA A 8 9.14 16.71 -4.40
C ALA A 8 7.67 17.09 -4.19
N THR A 9 7.30 17.35 -2.96
CA THR A 9 5.93 17.76 -2.60
C THR A 9 5.93 19.21 -2.13
N PHE A 10 5.07 20.00 -2.73
CA PHE A 10 4.85 21.39 -2.35
C PHE A 10 3.55 21.44 -1.55
N LEU A 11 3.62 21.87 -0.30
CA LEU A 11 2.44 22.11 0.51
C LEU A 11 1.98 23.55 0.35
N GLU A 12 0.79 23.75 -0.17
CA GLU A 12 0.06 24.99 0.02
C GLU A 12 -0.79 24.85 1.28
N PRO A 13 -0.42 25.45 2.42
CA PRO A 13 -1.30 25.49 3.57
C PRO A 13 -2.48 26.41 3.20
N THR A 14 -3.66 25.83 3.11
CA THR A 14 -4.87 26.62 3.20
C THR A 14 -4.97 27.12 4.65
N ASP A 15 -4.36 28.27 4.87
CA ASP A 15 -4.44 29.10 6.08
C ASP A 15 -4.56 28.37 7.42
N GLY A 16 -3.46 28.24 8.09
CA GLY A 16 -3.38 27.86 9.51
C GLY A 16 -2.44 26.71 9.83
N SER A 17 -1.21 27.08 10.06
CA SER A 17 -0.23 26.27 10.78
C SER A 17 -0.84 25.62 12.03
N ASN A 18 -0.60 24.36 12.27
CA ASN A 18 -0.68 23.73 13.60
C ASN A 18 0.42 24.26 14.57
N ALA A 19 1.07 25.36 14.23
CA ALA A 19 1.87 26.14 15.16
C ALA A 19 0.92 27.13 15.84
N ALA A 20 0.70 26.93 17.13
CA ALA A 20 0.01 27.84 18.04
C ALA A 20 0.76 29.19 18.12
N THR A 21 0.62 30.04 17.09
CA THR A 21 0.93 31.46 17.13
C THR A 21 -0.13 32.19 16.33
N GLY A 22 -1.00 32.85 17.06
CA GLY A 22 -2.19 33.48 16.53
C GLY A 22 -1.91 34.80 15.85
N ASP A 23 -1.70 34.77 14.55
CA ASP A 23 -2.09 35.83 13.62
C ASP A 23 -2.20 35.24 12.19
N GLY A 24 -3.40 35.00 11.79
CA GLY A 24 -3.81 34.25 10.62
C GLY A 24 -3.45 34.85 9.26
N LYS A 25 -2.18 35.02 8.92
CA LYS A 25 -1.76 35.56 7.60
C LYS A 25 -0.36 35.12 7.15
N THR A 26 0.00 33.88 7.21
CA THR A 26 1.24 33.47 6.51
C THR A 26 0.98 32.16 5.76
N LEU A 27 0.88 32.26 4.43
CA LEU A 27 1.06 31.14 3.52
C LEU A 27 2.53 30.72 3.63
N ALA A 28 2.82 29.74 4.48
CA ALA A 28 4.14 29.15 4.51
C ALA A 28 4.23 28.12 3.36
N HIS A 29 4.95 28.46 2.30
CA HIS A 29 5.34 27.48 1.30
C HIS A 29 6.42 26.60 1.90
N VAL A 30 6.10 25.37 2.19
CA VAL A 30 7.07 24.36 2.63
C VAL A 30 7.38 23.48 1.43
N VAL A 31 8.64 23.48 1.01
CA VAL A 31 9.15 22.54 0.02
C VAL A 31 9.85 21.41 0.77
N ASP A 32 9.38 20.19 0.59
CA ASP A 32 9.98 19.02 1.15
C ASP A 32 10.23 17.97 0.07
N SER A 33 11.23 17.10 0.25
CA SER A 33 11.61 16.12 -0.74
C SER A 33 11.87 14.76 -0.11
N GLN A 34 11.50 13.73 -0.83
CA GLN A 34 11.76 12.33 -0.48
C GLN A 34 12.39 11.64 -1.69
N TYR A 35 13.17 10.61 -1.44
CA TYR A 35 13.65 9.74 -2.50
C TYR A 35 13.71 8.29 -2.07
N GLU A 36 13.59 7.43 -3.05
CA GLU A 36 13.72 5.99 -2.92
C GLU A 36 14.66 5.47 -4.01
N VAL A 37 15.67 4.70 -3.61
CA VAL A 37 16.55 3.98 -4.52
C VAL A 37 16.36 2.49 -4.32
N ILE A 38 16.10 1.78 -5.40
CA ILE A 38 15.82 0.35 -5.39
C ILE A 38 16.83 -0.40 -6.25
N VAL A 39 17.45 -1.42 -5.66
CA VAL A 39 18.30 -2.38 -6.39
C VAL A 39 17.68 -3.76 -6.29
N ARG A 40 17.42 -4.40 -7.43
CA ARG A 40 16.79 -5.72 -7.51
C ARG A 40 17.65 -6.72 -8.25
N LEU A 41 17.65 -7.95 -7.73
CA LEU A 41 18.22 -9.11 -8.39
C LEU A 41 17.19 -10.23 -8.39
N LYS A 42 16.87 -10.75 -9.57
CA LYS A 42 16.02 -11.94 -9.75
C LYS A 42 16.86 -13.01 -10.43
N ALA A 43 16.89 -14.20 -9.86
CA ALA A 43 17.60 -15.36 -10.39
C ALA A 43 16.61 -16.48 -10.70
N ASP A 44 16.59 -16.92 -11.94
CA ASP A 44 15.97 -18.16 -12.38
C ASP A 44 16.91 -19.31 -12.03
N LEU A 45 16.57 -20.10 -11.02
CA LEU A 45 17.41 -21.16 -10.50
C LEU A 45 17.44 -22.41 -11.41
N ALA A 46 16.49 -22.56 -12.33
CA ALA A 46 16.60 -23.58 -13.38
C ALA A 46 17.84 -23.33 -14.25
N LYS A 47 18.07 -22.07 -14.62
CA LYS A 47 19.21 -21.68 -15.48
C LYS A 47 20.53 -21.62 -14.73
N THR A 48 20.51 -21.22 -13.45
CA THR A 48 21.74 -20.97 -12.68
C THR A 48 22.17 -22.16 -11.82
N ALA A 49 21.25 -22.99 -11.36
CA ALA A 49 21.49 -24.08 -10.43
C ALA A 49 20.82 -25.41 -10.82
N GLY A 50 20.14 -25.49 -11.97
CA GLY A 50 19.41 -26.69 -12.41
C GLY A 50 18.18 -27.00 -11.57
N TRP A 51 17.68 -26.02 -10.78
CA TRP A 51 16.52 -26.20 -9.93
C TRP A 51 15.27 -25.66 -10.60
N GLU A 52 14.61 -26.48 -11.41
CA GLU A 52 13.44 -26.12 -12.20
C GLU A 52 12.31 -25.53 -11.36
N GLY A 53 11.62 -24.51 -11.90
CA GLY A 53 10.48 -23.83 -11.25
C GLY A 53 10.87 -23.08 -9.96
N ALA A 54 12.16 -22.89 -9.67
CA ALA A 54 12.62 -22.14 -8.51
C ALA A 54 13.15 -20.77 -8.91
N THR A 55 12.78 -19.75 -8.14
CA THR A 55 13.20 -18.36 -8.31
C THR A 55 13.72 -17.80 -7.00
N ALA A 56 14.86 -17.14 -7.03
CA ALA A 56 15.37 -16.34 -5.92
C ALA A 56 15.25 -14.86 -6.24
N TYR A 57 14.94 -14.06 -5.25
CA TYR A 57 14.78 -12.62 -5.42
C TYR A 57 15.38 -11.84 -4.25
N LEU A 58 16.10 -10.79 -4.59
CA LEU A 58 16.70 -9.85 -3.65
C LEU A 58 16.31 -8.43 -4.04
N HIS A 59 15.90 -7.63 -3.05
CA HIS A 59 15.58 -6.23 -3.23
C HIS A 59 16.11 -5.42 -2.05
N VAL A 60 17.04 -4.55 -2.34
CA VAL A 60 17.56 -3.56 -1.38
C VAL A 60 16.93 -2.23 -1.68
N LEU A 61 16.44 -1.61 -0.63
CA LEU A 61 15.75 -0.32 -0.63
C LEU A 61 16.56 0.69 0.17
N ASP A 62 16.93 1.82 -0.41
CA ASP A 62 17.37 3.01 0.30
C ASP A 62 16.26 4.06 0.21
N ASN A 63 15.66 4.39 1.35
CA ASN A 63 14.54 5.31 1.42
C ASN A 63 14.82 6.41 2.44
N ARG A 64 14.70 7.65 2.00
CA ARG A 64 14.98 8.84 2.79
C ARG A 64 14.01 9.95 2.46
N GLY A 65 13.69 10.76 3.45
CA GLY A 65 12.82 11.88 3.25
C GLY A 65 12.66 12.73 4.48
N ALA A 66 11.92 13.78 4.33
CA ALA A 66 11.82 14.82 5.31
C ALA A 66 10.66 14.64 6.30
N GLY A 67 9.79 13.64 6.13
CA GLY A 67 8.65 13.39 7.01
C GLY A 67 7.56 14.45 6.86
N ILE A 68 7.11 14.68 5.66
CA ILE A 68 6.09 15.68 5.28
C ILE A 68 4.83 15.51 6.11
N ASN A 69 4.35 14.27 6.22
CA ASN A 69 3.13 13.98 6.96
C ASN A 69 3.25 14.37 8.43
N ALA A 70 4.31 13.89 9.10
CA ALA A 70 4.49 14.13 10.53
C ALA A 70 4.68 15.61 10.89
N ARG A 71 5.28 16.41 9.99
CA ARG A 71 5.60 17.82 10.26
C ARG A 71 4.50 18.79 9.83
N HIS A 72 3.72 18.46 8.79
CA HIS A 72 2.86 19.43 8.15
C HIS A 72 1.40 19.01 8.05
N THR A 73 1.11 17.74 7.86
CA THR A 73 -0.27 17.29 7.59
C THR A 73 -0.89 16.59 8.81
N GLY A 74 -0.14 15.67 9.43
CA GLY A 74 -0.62 14.88 10.56
C GLY A 74 -1.73 13.88 10.19
N SER A 75 -1.84 13.50 8.90
CA SER A 75 -2.80 12.50 8.44
C SER A 75 -2.53 11.14 9.09
N LEU A 76 -3.57 10.44 9.53
CA LEU A 76 -3.47 9.06 10.01
C LEU A 76 -3.10 8.09 8.90
N MET A 77 -3.55 8.37 7.68
CA MET A 77 -3.30 7.51 6.53
C MET A 77 -1.96 7.79 5.84
N GLY A 78 -1.28 8.91 6.20
CA GLY A 78 -0.09 9.39 5.48
C GLY A 78 -0.44 10.22 4.25
N VAL A 79 0.59 10.64 3.50
CA VAL A 79 0.44 11.50 2.30
C VAL A 79 1.28 11.00 1.11
N SER A 80 2.30 10.19 1.35
CA SER A 80 3.17 9.62 0.31
C SER A 80 3.50 8.16 0.60
N ASN A 81 3.34 7.31 -0.41
CA ASN A 81 3.60 5.87 -0.29
C ASN A 81 5.09 5.50 -0.25
N ILE A 82 6.00 6.47 -0.40
CA ILE A 82 7.44 6.30 -0.17
C ILE A 82 7.93 7.00 1.10
N GLU A 83 7.05 7.68 1.83
CA GLU A 83 7.41 8.30 3.11
C GLU A 83 7.69 7.24 4.16
N VAL A 84 8.79 7.41 4.90
CA VAL A 84 9.20 6.49 5.95
C VAL A 84 9.44 7.23 7.26
N PRO A 85 9.04 6.64 8.38
CA PRO A 85 9.25 7.27 9.70
C PRO A 85 10.74 7.33 10.06
N VAL A 86 11.55 6.42 9.52
CA VAL A 86 12.98 6.32 9.79
C VAL A 86 13.75 6.11 8.49
N PRO A 87 14.51 7.12 8.02
CA PRO A 87 15.36 6.98 6.85
C PRO A 87 16.38 5.84 7.01
N THR A 88 16.44 4.95 6.04
CA THR A 88 17.26 3.74 6.15
C THR A 88 17.51 3.09 4.80
N THR A 89 18.61 2.34 4.76
CA THR A 89 18.87 1.33 3.71
C THR A 89 18.58 -0.03 4.30
N ARG A 90 17.73 -0.83 3.67
CA ARG A 90 17.36 -2.15 4.16
C ARG A 90 17.06 -3.16 3.07
N LEU A 91 17.09 -4.41 3.46
CA LEU A 91 16.60 -5.51 2.65
C LEU A 91 15.07 -5.56 2.79
N LEU A 92 14.35 -5.28 1.69
CA LEU A 92 12.89 -5.32 1.66
C LEU A 92 12.39 -6.69 1.22
N HIS A 93 13.06 -7.31 0.23
CA HIS A 93 12.80 -8.68 -0.17
C HIS A 93 14.09 -9.50 -0.16
N ALA A 94 14.02 -10.70 0.37
CA ALA A 94 15.03 -11.75 0.19
C ALA A 94 14.33 -13.11 0.33
N TRP A 95 13.84 -13.65 -0.77
CA TRP A 95 13.01 -14.83 -0.74
C TRP A 95 13.35 -15.84 -1.84
N LEU A 96 12.96 -17.07 -1.57
CA LEU A 96 12.97 -18.18 -2.49
C LEU A 96 11.53 -18.62 -2.75
N GLN A 97 11.16 -18.76 -4.00
CA GLN A 97 9.89 -19.32 -4.44
C GLN A 97 10.12 -20.60 -5.23
N LYS A 98 9.30 -21.59 -5.00
CA LYS A 98 9.22 -22.83 -5.78
C LYS A 98 7.82 -23.01 -6.34
N GLY A 99 7.72 -23.11 -7.67
CA GLY A 99 6.53 -23.50 -8.40
C GLY A 99 6.43 -25.02 -8.56
N PHE A 100 5.20 -25.51 -8.61
CA PHE A 100 4.82 -26.92 -8.79
C PHE A 100 3.64 -26.99 -9.76
N PHE A 101 3.52 -28.10 -10.49
CA PHE A 101 2.37 -28.37 -11.36
C PHE A 101 2.20 -27.26 -12.43
N ASP A 102 3.26 -26.94 -13.17
CA ASP A 102 3.29 -25.86 -14.15
C ASP A 102 2.87 -24.51 -13.54
N ASP A 103 3.45 -24.19 -12.39
CA ASP A 103 3.18 -22.98 -11.59
C ASP A 103 1.73 -22.80 -11.14
N ARG A 104 0.91 -23.87 -11.15
CA ARG A 104 -0.43 -23.83 -10.58
C ARG A 104 -0.42 -23.75 -9.05
N PHE A 105 0.66 -24.19 -8.42
CA PHE A 105 0.89 -24.03 -6.99
C PHE A 105 2.28 -23.50 -6.74
N SER A 106 2.44 -22.60 -5.78
CA SER A 106 3.76 -22.08 -5.40
C SER A 106 3.88 -21.88 -3.89
N LEU A 107 5.08 -22.12 -3.40
CA LEU A 107 5.51 -21.80 -2.04
C LEU A 107 6.61 -20.75 -2.10
N LEU A 108 6.53 -19.75 -1.22
CA LEU A 108 7.54 -18.72 -1.04
C LEU A 108 7.94 -18.68 0.43
N ALA A 109 9.24 -18.57 0.69
CA ALA A 109 9.80 -18.39 2.02
C ALA A 109 10.90 -17.33 1.99
N GLY A 110 10.89 -16.42 2.97
CA GLY A 110 11.92 -15.39 3.11
C GLY A 110 11.38 -14.06 3.61
N ILE A 111 12.20 -13.02 3.55
CA ILE A 111 11.79 -11.65 3.85
C ILE A 111 10.90 -11.17 2.70
N TYR A 112 9.65 -10.85 3.02
CA TYR A 112 8.64 -10.56 2.02
C TYR A 112 7.54 -9.62 2.56
N PRO A 113 7.36 -8.42 2.00
CA PRO A 113 6.23 -7.56 2.36
C PRO A 113 4.96 -8.10 1.69
N ILE A 114 3.95 -8.44 2.49
CA ILE A 114 2.72 -9.08 2.00
C ILE A 114 1.90 -8.18 1.07
N ASP A 115 2.06 -6.89 1.21
CA ASP A 115 1.45 -5.91 0.33
C ASP A 115 1.97 -5.99 -1.12
N ALA A 116 2.94 -6.84 -1.42
CA ALA A 116 3.32 -7.18 -2.79
C ALA A 116 2.27 -8.03 -3.54
N GLU A 117 1.42 -8.80 -2.84
CA GLU A 117 0.41 -9.65 -3.48
C GLU A 117 -0.99 -9.51 -2.87
N PHE A 118 -1.10 -9.32 -1.52
CA PHE A 118 -2.40 -9.23 -0.85
C PHE A 118 -3.02 -7.84 -0.98
N PHE A 119 -4.34 -7.77 -0.97
CA PHE A 119 -5.16 -6.53 -1.03
C PHE A 119 -4.77 -5.54 -2.13
N THR A 120 -4.09 -5.97 -3.17
CA THR A 120 -3.60 -5.12 -4.25
C THR A 120 -4.74 -4.61 -5.13
N LEU A 121 -4.69 -3.31 -5.43
CA LEU A 121 -5.49 -2.62 -6.44
C LEU A 121 -4.53 -2.15 -7.54
N ASP A 122 -4.44 -2.89 -8.65
CA ASP A 122 -3.46 -2.60 -9.70
C ASP A 122 -3.79 -1.29 -10.44
N ALA A 123 -5.08 -0.98 -10.58
CA ALA A 123 -5.52 0.28 -11.15
C ALA A 123 -5.24 1.49 -10.24
N ALA A 124 -5.15 1.29 -8.92
CA ALA A 124 -4.82 2.34 -7.95
C ALA A 124 -3.30 2.53 -7.77
N ALA A 125 -2.48 1.67 -8.35
CA ALA A 125 -1.03 1.62 -8.07
C ALA A 125 -0.26 2.88 -8.54
N THR A 126 -0.85 3.72 -9.36
CA THR A 126 -0.29 5.03 -9.74
C THR A 126 -0.57 6.12 -8.73
N LEU A 127 -1.51 5.95 -7.79
CA LEU A 127 -1.78 6.91 -6.74
C LEU A 127 -0.63 6.94 -5.73
N LEU A 128 -0.28 8.14 -5.25
CA LEU A 128 0.83 8.36 -4.34
C LEU A 128 0.41 8.25 -2.87
N HIS A 129 -0.85 8.46 -2.57
CA HIS A 129 -1.37 8.40 -1.22
C HIS A 129 -1.34 6.95 -0.68
N PRO A 130 -0.77 6.69 0.52
CA PRO A 130 -0.52 5.34 1.05
C PRO A 130 -1.77 4.48 1.22
N ALA A 131 -2.93 5.10 1.42
CA ALA A 131 -4.20 4.42 1.65
C ALA A 131 -4.63 3.49 0.49
N TYR A 132 -4.09 3.65 -0.71
CA TYR A 132 -4.36 2.77 -1.85
C TYR A 132 -3.47 1.51 -1.86
N GLY A 133 -2.43 1.49 -1.05
CA GLY A 133 -1.65 0.29 -0.73
C GLY A 133 -2.33 -0.54 0.36
N PRO A 134 -1.68 -0.84 1.49
CA PRO A 134 -2.28 -1.57 2.61
C PRO A 134 -3.49 -0.84 3.19
N PRO A 135 -4.58 -1.54 3.55
CA PRO A 135 -5.71 -0.93 4.26
C PRO A 135 -5.25 -0.33 5.59
N ALA A 136 -5.73 0.88 5.92
CA ALA A 136 -5.30 1.59 7.12
C ALA A 136 -5.71 0.88 8.43
N ASP A 137 -6.81 0.16 8.43
CA ASP A 137 -7.25 -0.66 9.57
C ASP A 137 -6.29 -1.84 9.85
N LEU A 138 -5.59 -2.33 8.83
CA LEU A 138 -4.54 -3.35 8.96
C LEU A 138 -3.18 -2.72 9.24
N SER A 139 -2.79 -1.68 8.50
CA SER A 139 -1.44 -1.10 8.57
C SER A 139 -1.18 -0.33 9.87
N LEU A 140 -2.21 0.21 10.52
CA LEU A 140 -2.12 0.92 11.79
C LEU A 140 -2.27 0.02 13.03
N THR A 141 -2.35 -1.30 12.86
CA THR A 141 -2.25 -2.26 13.96
C THR A 141 -0.79 -2.46 14.40
N ASN A 142 -0.36 -3.67 14.68
CA ASN A 142 1.01 -3.96 15.13
C ASN A 142 2.07 -3.88 14.01
N ALA A 143 1.83 -3.13 12.94
CA ALA A 143 2.71 -3.01 11.78
C ALA A 143 3.10 -4.37 11.19
N PRO A 144 2.20 -5.05 10.44
CA PRO A 144 2.52 -6.34 9.81
C PRO A 144 3.62 -6.15 8.75
N SER A 145 4.10 -7.26 8.18
CA SER A 145 5.11 -7.25 7.11
C SER A 145 4.62 -6.50 5.88
N LEU A 146 4.91 -5.21 5.80
CA LEU A 146 4.50 -4.29 4.73
C LEU A 146 5.70 -3.54 4.15
N PHE A 147 5.45 -2.80 3.07
CA PHE A 147 6.43 -1.83 2.58
C PHE A 147 6.89 -0.93 3.71
N ASN A 148 8.01 -0.78 3.74
CA ASN A 148 9.41 -0.60 4.05
C ASN A 148 9.93 -1.44 5.23
N SER A 149 9.12 -2.26 5.88
CA SER A 149 9.53 -3.08 7.02
C SER A 149 8.97 -4.50 6.89
N ALA A 150 9.70 -5.34 6.15
CA ALA A 150 9.28 -6.72 5.89
C ALA A 150 9.78 -7.70 6.96
N ALA A 151 8.97 -8.71 7.25
CA ALA A 151 9.28 -9.84 8.10
C ALA A 151 9.64 -11.09 7.30
N PHE A 152 10.04 -12.15 7.98
CA PHE A 152 10.09 -13.49 7.40
C PHE A 152 8.68 -14.02 7.22
N VAL A 153 8.36 -14.46 6.00
CA VAL A 153 7.03 -14.90 5.57
C VAL A 153 7.12 -16.28 4.94
N LEU A 154 6.14 -17.12 5.23
CA LEU A 154 5.81 -18.31 4.46
C LEU A 154 4.50 -18.05 3.71
N ARG A 155 4.51 -18.12 2.38
CA ARG A 155 3.34 -17.91 1.54
C ARG A 155 3.08 -19.11 0.65
N ALA A 156 1.84 -19.59 0.62
CA ALA A 156 1.31 -20.55 -0.35
C ALA A 156 0.31 -19.85 -1.29
N LYS A 157 0.36 -20.18 -2.58
CA LYS A 157 -0.58 -19.68 -3.60
C LYS A 157 -0.92 -20.78 -4.57
N ALA A 158 -2.20 -20.92 -4.89
CA ALA A 158 -2.72 -21.88 -5.86
C ALA A 158 -3.63 -21.20 -6.87
N PHE A 159 -3.59 -21.67 -8.12
CA PHE A 159 -4.48 -21.27 -9.19
C PHE A 159 -5.38 -22.42 -9.61
N PHE A 160 -6.63 -22.08 -9.92
CA PHE A 160 -7.70 -22.99 -10.36
C PHE A 160 -8.38 -22.41 -11.61
N ALA A 161 -9.26 -23.22 -12.24
CA ALA A 161 -10.08 -22.80 -13.35
C ALA A 161 -9.27 -22.04 -14.43
N ASP A 162 -8.27 -22.70 -14.98
CA ASP A 162 -7.35 -22.15 -15.98
C ASP A 162 -6.68 -20.83 -15.56
N ARG A 163 -6.40 -20.72 -14.26
CA ARG A 163 -5.79 -19.57 -13.58
C ARG A 163 -6.71 -18.36 -13.37
N GLU A 164 -7.99 -18.48 -13.70
CA GLU A 164 -8.93 -17.41 -13.38
C GLU A 164 -9.17 -17.24 -11.89
N VAL A 165 -9.10 -18.31 -11.12
CA VAL A 165 -9.28 -18.29 -9.67
C VAL A 165 -7.96 -18.55 -8.97
N TYR A 166 -7.63 -17.75 -7.98
CA TYR A 166 -6.51 -18.02 -7.09
C TYR A 166 -6.95 -18.06 -5.63
N ALA A 167 -6.21 -18.81 -4.84
CA ALA A 167 -6.25 -18.73 -3.38
C ALA A 167 -4.82 -18.61 -2.86
N MET A 168 -4.59 -17.73 -1.91
CA MET A 168 -3.29 -17.59 -1.28
C MET A 168 -3.42 -17.35 0.22
N ALA A 169 -2.41 -17.81 0.95
CA ALA A 169 -2.29 -17.58 2.38
C ALA A 169 -0.84 -17.32 2.76
N ALA A 170 -0.65 -16.50 3.80
CA ALA A 170 0.67 -16.24 4.34
C ALA A 170 0.65 -16.30 5.87
N LEU A 171 1.74 -16.80 6.42
CA LEU A 171 2.06 -16.84 7.84
C LEU A 171 3.38 -16.10 8.05
N MET A 172 3.44 -15.21 9.04
CA MET A 172 4.62 -14.41 9.34
C MET A 172 4.70 -14.07 10.83
N ASP A 173 5.84 -13.50 11.22
CA ASP A 173 5.97 -12.87 12.52
C ASP A 173 4.97 -11.69 12.63
N GLY A 174 4.35 -11.55 13.79
CA GLY A 174 3.39 -10.49 14.06
C GLY A 174 4.02 -9.10 14.18
N ILE A 175 5.35 -9.01 14.39
CA ILE A 175 6.12 -7.77 14.47
C ILE A 175 7.33 -7.87 13.55
N PRO A 176 7.35 -7.15 12.42
CA PRO A 176 8.49 -7.18 11.50
C PRO A 176 9.71 -6.49 12.09
N ASN A 177 10.89 -6.99 11.77
CA ASN A 177 12.18 -6.47 12.21
C ASN A 177 12.36 -6.45 13.75
N ASP A 178 13.26 -5.61 14.23
CA ASP A 178 13.50 -5.33 15.64
C ASP A 178 13.12 -3.87 15.94
N PRO A 179 12.01 -3.60 16.67
CA PRO A 179 11.62 -2.25 17.02
C PRO A 179 12.70 -1.45 17.78
N ALA A 180 13.60 -2.14 18.51
CA ALA A 180 14.73 -1.50 19.18
C ALA A 180 15.85 -1.08 18.19
N ARG A 181 15.84 -1.60 16.97
CA ARG A 181 16.80 -1.29 15.89
C ARG A 181 16.08 -0.96 14.60
N PRO A 182 15.32 0.13 14.53
CA PRO A 182 14.41 0.43 13.41
C PRO A 182 15.13 0.67 12.06
N ARG A 183 16.46 0.83 12.08
CA ARG A 183 17.29 1.00 10.85
C ARG A 183 17.88 -0.29 10.33
N ALA A 184 17.84 -1.37 11.10
CA ALA A 184 18.41 -2.65 10.66
C ALA A 184 17.37 -3.47 9.91
N THR A 185 17.85 -4.35 9.03
CA THR A 185 17.07 -5.51 8.60
C THR A 185 17.35 -6.63 9.59
N ALA A 186 16.34 -7.07 10.33
CA ALA A 186 16.49 -8.11 11.34
C ALA A 186 15.37 -9.14 11.20
N ILE A 187 15.75 -10.42 11.18
CA ILE A 187 14.79 -11.51 11.38
C ILE A 187 14.83 -11.82 12.87
N ARG A 188 13.75 -11.53 13.57
CA ARG A 188 13.63 -11.76 15.00
C ARG A 188 12.28 -12.40 15.29
N PHE A 189 12.30 -13.54 15.96
CA PHE A 189 11.10 -14.20 16.47
C PHE A 189 11.13 -14.11 17.99
N ALA A 190 10.54 -13.06 18.56
CA ALA A 190 10.52 -12.90 20.00
C ALA A 190 9.26 -13.54 20.62
N LYS A 191 9.42 -14.02 21.86
CA LYS A 191 8.29 -14.53 22.63
C LYS A 191 7.31 -13.37 22.89
N GLY A 192 6.10 -13.47 22.40
CA GLY A 192 5.06 -12.45 22.52
C GLY A 192 4.76 -11.67 21.26
N ASP A 193 5.64 -11.70 20.23
CA ASP A 193 5.37 -11.07 18.94
C ASP A 193 4.15 -11.72 18.25
N GLY A 194 3.90 -13.00 18.55
CA GLY A 194 2.81 -13.77 17.96
C GLY A 194 3.03 -14.04 16.48
N ALA A 195 2.04 -14.62 15.85
CA ALA A 195 2.03 -14.81 14.41
C ALA A 195 0.95 -13.91 13.77
N PHE A 196 1.20 -13.45 12.57
CA PHE A 196 0.16 -12.86 11.73
C PHE A 196 -0.18 -13.81 10.60
N VAL A 197 -1.47 -13.98 10.35
CA VAL A 197 -1.99 -14.83 9.27
C VAL A 197 -2.90 -14.00 8.39
N ILE A 198 -2.77 -14.17 7.08
CA ILE A 198 -3.65 -13.56 6.08
C ILE A 198 -3.98 -14.59 5.02
N GLY A 199 -5.22 -14.56 4.52
CA GLY A 199 -5.68 -15.34 3.38
C GLY A 199 -6.46 -14.48 2.41
N GLU A 200 -6.36 -14.78 1.11
CA GLU A 200 -7.12 -14.11 0.06
C GLU A 200 -7.53 -15.15 -0.99
N ILE A 201 -8.75 -15.03 -1.45
CA ILE A 201 -9.26 -15.72 -2.65
C ILE A 201 -9.69 -14.66 -3.65
N GLY A 202 -9.32 -14.83 -4.91
CA GLY A 202 -9.68 -13.90 -5.97
C GLY A 202 -10.07 -14.59 -7.27
N TRP A 203 -10.83 -13.85 -8.04
CA TRP A 203 -11.25 -14.21 -9.39
C TRP A 203 -10.78 -13.14 -10.37
N MET A 204 -10.05 -13.57 -11.39
CA MET A 204 -9.51 -12.77 -12.49
C MET A 204 -10.03 -13.36 -13.80
N PRO A 205 -11.26 -13.01 -14.23
CA PRO A 205 -11.83 -13.56 -15.44
C PRO A 205 -10.93 -13.24 -16.64
N LEU A 206 -10.62 -14.27 -17.42
CA LEU A 206 -9.95 -14.12 -18.71
C LEU A 206 -10.96 -13.52 -19.69
N GLU A 207 -10.89 -12.23 -19.90
CA GLU A 207 -11.64 -11.62 -20.99
C GLU A 207 -11.04 -12.11 -22.32
N THR A 208 -11.89 -12.56 -23.25
CA THR A 208 -11.46 -13.12 -24.54
C THR A 208 -10.54 -12.16 -25.28
N GLY A 209 -9.29 -12.55 -25.48
CA GLY A 209 -8.26 -11.76 -26.15
C GLY A 209 -7.04 -11.40 -25.30
N HIS A 210 -7.02 -11.78 -24.02
CA HIS A 210 -5.90 -11.50 -23.14
C HIS A 210 -5.06 -12.76 -22.88
N THR A 211 -3.76 -12.65 -23.11
CA THR A 211 -2.80 -13.66 -22.67
C THR A 211 -2.35 -13.31 -21.24
N PHE A 212 -2.63 -14.22 -20.31
CA PHE A 212 -2.13 -14.11 -18.94
C PHE A 212 -0.66 -14.51 -18.92
N GLU A 213 0.22 -13.54 -18.75
CA GLU A 213 1.58 -13.82 -18.28
C GLU A 213 1.70 -13.38 -16.82
N PRO A 214 2.22 -14.24 -15.92
CA PRO A 214 2.44 -13.86 -14.54
C PRO A 214 3.41 -12.67 -14.49
N VAL A 215 2.93 -11.51 -14.11
CA VAL A 215 3.81 -10.37 -13.83
C VAL A 215 4.40 -10.57 -12.45
N ASP A 216 5.71 -10.29 -12.32
CA ASP A 216 6.35 -10.29 -11.03
C ASP A 216 5.64 -9.29 -10.11
N PRO A 217 5.00 -9.72 -9.01
CA PRO A 217 4.26 -8.83 -8.11
C PRO A 217 5.12 -7.69 -7.56
N ALA A 218 6.43 -7.94 -7.38
CA ALA A 218 7.37 -6.93 -6.95
C ALA A 218 7.62 -5.87 -8.04
N LEU A 219 7.53 -6.25 -9.32
CA LEU A 219 7.67 -5.34 -10.44
C LEU A 219 6.40 -4.49 -10.63
N VAL A 220 5.21 -5.10 -10.44
CA VAL A 220 3.91 -4.42 -10.62
C VAL A 220 3.75 -3.25 -9.67
N ARG A 221 4.16 -3.38 -8.42
CA ARG A 221 4.00 -2.32 -7.43
C ARG A 221 4.96 -1.17 -7.54
N GLN A 222 6.15 -1.44 -8.01
CA GLN A 222 7.22 -0.44 -8.03
C GLN A 222 7.36 0.25 -9.39
N THR A 223 6.77 -0.32 -10.42
CA THR A 223 6.59 0.27 -11.75
C THR A 223 5.23 -0.11 -12.31
N PRO A 224 4.14 0.28 -11.65
CA PRO A 224 2.80 -0.23 -11.99
C PRO A 224 2.42 0.04 -13.43
N ALA A 225 2.82 1.19 -13.95
CA ALA A 225 2.49 1.58 -15.31
C ALA A 225 3.32 0.82 -16.37
N LEU A 226 4.58 0.49 -16.10
CA LEU A 226 5.42 -0.28 -17.04
C LEU A 226 5.04 -1.77 -17.06
N ALA A 227 4.68 -2.33 -15.93
CA ALA A 227 4.28 -3.74 -15.86
C ALA A 227 2.84 -3.97 -16.34
N ALA A 228 1.93 -3.05 -16.05
CA ALA A 228 0.56 -3.10 -16.57
C ALA A 228 0.48 -2.83 -18.08
N HIS A 229 1.46 -2.13 -18.63
CA HIS A 229 1.48 -1.71 -20.03
C HIS A 229 1.63 -2.87 -21.00
N GLU A 230 2.46 -3.83 -20.68
CA GLU A 230 2.83 -4.88 -21.63
C GLU A 230 1.83 -6.04 -21.69
N LYS A 231 0.94 -6.20 -20.70
CA LYS A 231 0.30 -7.51 -20.51
C LYS A 231 -1.20 -7.54 -20.23
N TYR A 232 -1.86 -6.43 -19.93
CA TYR A 232 -3.27 -6.41 -19.57
C TYR A 232 -4.07 -5.45 -20.44
N GLY A 233 -4.63 -5.92 -21.49
CA GLY A 233 -5.74 -5.24 -22.15
C GLY A 233 -7.02 -5.56 -21.36
N GLY A 234 -7.39 -4.74 -20.39
CA GLY A 234 -8.61 -4.93 -19.60
C GLY A 234 -8.41 -5.82 -18.36
N LEU A 235 -8.04 -5.23 -17.24
CA LEU A 235 -7.93 -5.94 -15.97
C LEU A 235 -9.30 -6.05 -15.30
N SER A 236 -9.73 -7.29 -15.00
CA SER A 236 -10.83 -7.54 -14.08
C SER A 236 -10.35 -8.42 -12.95
N LYS A 237 -10.53 -7.98 -11.70
CA LYS A 237 -10.14 -8.70 -10.49
C LYS A 237 -11.15 -8.47 -9.39
N TYR A 238 -11.55 -9.53 -8.73
CA TYR A 238 -12.42 -9.50 -7.56
C TYR A 238 -11.78 -10.36 -6.49
N ALA A 239 -11.63 -9.84 -5.27
CA ALA A 239 -11.03 -10.62 -4.20
C ALA A 239 -11.69 -10.37 -2.84
N LEU A 240 -11.58 -11.38 -1.99
CA LEU A 240 -11.98 -11.37 -0.59
C LEU A 240 -10.80 -11.84 0.24
N GLY A 241 -10.42 -11.06 1.26
CA GLY A 241 -9.35 -11.43 2.18
C GLY A 241 -9.74 -11.28 3.64
N PHE A 242 -9.04 -12.04 4.48
CA PHE A 242 -9.18 -12.01 5.93
C PHE A 242 -7.81 -12.12 6.59
N TRP A 243 -7.61 -11.39 7.70
CA TRP A 243 -6.38 -11.39 8.46
C TRP A 243 -6.60 -11.45 9.96
N ARG A 244 -5.62 -11.98 10.70
CA ARG A 244 -5.66 -12.09 12.16
C ARG A 244 -4.27 -12.11 12.78
N TYR A 245 -4.13 -11.38 13.89
CA TYR A 245 -2.96 -11.47 14.77
C TYR A 245 -3.09 -12.59 15.81
N GLY A 246 -2.02 -13.29 16.08
CA GLY A 246 -1.93 -14.30 17.13
C GLY A 246 -1.69 -13.71 18.51
N ASN A 247 -0.92 -12.60 18.60
CA ASN A 247 -0.72 -11.88 19.84
C ASN A 247 -2.01 -11.19 20.31
N ARG A 248 -2.00 -10.81 21.58
CA ARG A 248 -3.10 -10.06 22.17
C ARG A 248 -2.62 -8.65 22.49
N VAL A 249 -3.48 -7.68 22.32
CA VAL A 249 -3.29 -6.27 22.63
C VAL A 249 -4.39 -5.81 23.57
N ALA A 250 -4.07 -4.79 24.37
CA ALA A 250 -5.03 -4.21 25.29
C ALA A 250 -6.19 -3.54 24.54
N ASP A 251 -7.42 -3.83 24.97
CA ASP A 251 -8.60 -3.10 24.52
C ASP A 251 -8.50 -1.64 24.97
N GLN A 252 -8.96 -0.71 24.17
CA GLN A 252 -8.86 0.72 24.42
C GLN A 252 -9.74 1.18 25.59
N ILE A 253 -10.82 0.46 25.91
CA ILE A 253 -11.82 0.87 26.92
C ILE A 253 -12.22 -0.29 27.82
N ASP A 254 -12.50 -1.47 27.26
CA ASP A 254 -13.04 -2.56 28.03
C ASP A 254 -12.02 -3.14 29.02
N VAL A 255 -12.46 -3.35 30.25
CA VAL A 255 -11.67 -3.93 31.33
C VAL A 255 -12.28 -5.23 31.83
N ASP A 256 -11.48 -6.06 32.47
CA ASP A 256 -11.92 -7.25 33.19
C ASP A 256 -12.49 -6.90 34.58
N ALA A 257 -12.85 -7.93 35.35
CA ALA A 257 -13.38 -7.76 36.71
C ALA A 257 -12.40 -7.11 37.69
N ASP A 258 -11.10 -7.17 37.38
CA ASP A 258 -10.03 -6.57 38.19
C ASP A 258 -9.69 -5.14 37.72
N GLY A 259 -10.41 -4.60 36.73
CA GLY A 259 -10.16 -3.28 36.15
C GLY A 259 -8.96 -3.22 35.20
N LYS A 260 -8.41 -4.36 34.77
CA LYS A 260 -7.31 -4.42 33.79
C LYS A 260 -7.87 -4.44 32.37
N PRO A 261 -7.18 -3.79 31.40
CA PRO A 261 -7.63 -3.82 30.01
C PRO A 261 -7.79 -5.24 29.47
N LEU A 262 -8.94 -5.53 28.86
CA LEU A 262 -9.20 -6.80 28.21
C LEU A 262 -8.19 -7.05 27.10
N GLN A 263 -7.67 -8.27 27.02
CA GLN A 263 -6.68 -8.64 26.02
C GLN A 263 -7.38 -9.25 24.79
N ARG A 264 -7.29 -8.57 23.66
CA ARG A 264 -7.96 -8.94 22.40
C ARG A 264 -6.96 -9.29 21.30
N ARG A 265 -7.39 -10.07 20.30
CA ARG A 265 -6.63 -10.29 19.08
C ARG A 265 -7.21 -9.42 17.99
N ALA A 266 -6.37 -8.59 17.35
CA ALA A 266 -6.80 -7.81 16.21
C ALA A 266 -7.07 -8.71 15.00
N GLN A 267 -8.17 -8.47 14.31
CA GLN A 267 -8.58 -9.19 13.11
C GLN A 267 -9.44 -8.30 12.23
N GLY A 268 -9.47 -8.63 10.94
CA GLY A 268 -10.25 -7.89 9.97
C GLY A 268 -10.30 -8.59 8.63
N GLY A 269 -10.86 -7.92 7.65
CA GLY A 269 -10.96 -8.44 6.31
C GLY A 269 -11.22 -7.33 5.29
N TYR A 270 -11.25 -7.69 4.03
CA TYR A 270 -11.51 -6.78 2.94
C TYR A 270 -12.18 -7.49 1.77
N VAL A 271 -12.88 -6.69 0.99
CA VAL A 271 -13.33 -7.04 -0.36
C VAL A 271 -12.79 -6.01 -1.32
N LEU A 272 -12.38 -6.41 -2.50
CA LEU A 272 -11.90 -5.52 -3.54
C LEU A 272 -12.38 -5.94 -4.92
N ALA A 273 -12.49 -4.96 -5.80
CA ALA A 273 -12.85 -5.16 -7.18
C ALA A 273 -12.12 -4.15 -8.07
N GLU A 274 -11.64 -4.63 -9.18
CA GLU A 274 -11.14 -3.83 -10.29
C GLU A 274 -11.78 -4.32 -11.58
N ARG A 275 -12.17 -3.41 -12.45
CA ARG A 275 -12.74 -3.77 -13.75
C ARG A 275 -12.43 -2.73 -14.80
N SER A 276 -11.92 -3.19 -15.93
CA SER A 276 -11.91 -2.41 -17.17
C SER A 276 -13.34 -2.22 -17.64
N LEU A 277 -13.75 -0.97 -17.81
CA LEU A 277 -15.11 -0.61 -18.19
C LEU A 277 -15.27 -0.56 -19.70
N PHE A 278 -14.30 0.07 -20.39
CA PHE A 278 -14.28 0.19 -21.83
C PHE A 278 -12.91 0.64 -22.35
N SER A 279 -12.62 0.33 -23.61
CA SER A 279 -11.42 0.79 -24.30
C SER A 279 -11.62 2.21 -24.84
N LEU A 280 -10.56 3.02 -24.79
CA LEU A 280 -10.55 4.36 -25.36
C LEU A 280 -10.17 4.28 -26.84
N GLY A 281 -11.07 4.74 -27.72
CA GLY A 281 -10.86 4.72 -29.17
C GLY A 281 -10.80 3.34 -29.81
N GLY A 282 -11.21 2.28 -29.11
CA GLY A 282 -11.16 0.90 -29.62
C GLY A 282 -9.76 0.30 -29.71
N GLU A 283 -8.74 0.97 -29.17
CA GLU A 283 -7.35 0.53 -29.20
C GLU A 283 -7.01 -0.33 -27.97
N ALA A 284 -6.29 -1.43 -28.21
CA ALA A 284 -5.74 -2.25 -27.14
C ALA A 284 -4.75 -1.44 -26.29
N GLY A 285 -4.80 -1.62 -24.98
CA GLY A 285 -3.91 -0.93 -24.07
C GLY A 285 -4.36 0.48 -23.64
N ARG A 286 -5.44 1.02 -24.22
CA ARG A 286 -6.06 2.29 -23.81
C ARG A 286 -7.43 2.00 -23.24
N ASP A 287 -7.62 2.22 -21.93
CA ASP A 287 -8.85 1.83 -21.24
C ASP A 287 -9.18 2.72 -20.06
N VAL A 288 -10.42 2.62 -19.62
CA VAL A 288 -10.88 3.15 -18.34
C VAL A 288 -11.14 1.97 -17.41
N THR A 289 -10.42 1.92 -16.29
CA THR A 289 -10.59 0.90 -15.25
C THR A 289 -11.12 1.54 -13.97
N ALA A 290 -12.24 1.02 -13.45
CA ALA A 290 -12.74 1.36 -12.12
C ALA A 290 -12.13 0.41 -11.08
N PHE A 291 -11.89 0.93 -9.89
CA PHE A 291 -11.45 0.13 -8.75
C PHE A 291 -12.16 0.53 -7.46
N GLY A 292 -12.27 -0.42 -6.55
CA GLY A 292 -12.80 -0.18 -5.22
C GLY A 292 -12.35 -1.22 -4.23
N ARG A 293 -12.21 -0.82 -2.96
CA ARG A 293 -11.97 -1.70 -1.83
C ARG A 293 -12.75 -1.22 -0.62
N TYR A 294 -13.32 -2.17 0.11
CA TYR A 294 -13.84 -1.98 1.45
C TYR A 294 -13.08 -2.87 2.40
N ALA A 295 -12.52 -2.29 3.47
CA ALA A 295 -11.80 -3.02 4.51
C ALA A 295 -12.43 -2.74 5.87
N PHE A 296 -12.31 -3.70 6.78
CA PHE A 296 -12.88 -3.63 8.11
C PHE A 296 -12.06 -4.40 9.13
N SER A 297 -12.07 -3.91 10.35
CA SER A 297 -11.49 -4.57 11.53
C SER A 297 -12.43 -4.51 12.72
N ASP A 298 -12.07 -5.18 13.80
CA ASP A 298 -12.87 -5.22 15.03
C ASP A 298 -12.88 -3.89 15.82
N GLY A 299 -11.94 -2.98 15.55
CA GLY A 299 -11.90 -1.64 16.16
C GLY A 299 -11.58 -1.61 17.65
N HIS A 300 -11.15 -2.73 18.25
CA HIS A 300 -10.89 -2.80 19.69
C HIS A 300 -9.58 -2.14 20.12
N ALA A 301 -8.57 -2.19 19.27
CA ALA A 301 -7.21 -1.78 19.59
C ALA A 301 -6.61 -0.72 18.67
N ILE A 302 -7.32 -0.33 17.60
CA ILE A 302 -6.83 0.53 16.53
C ILE A 302 -7.74 1.72 16.30
N ALA A 303 -7.16 2.79 15.72
CA ALA A 303 -7.88 4.03 15.48
C ALA A 303 -8.91 3.93 14.33
N ILE A 304 -8.65 3.08 13.33
CA ILE A 304 -9.47 2.94 12.12
C ILE A 304 -10.10 1.54 12.09
N ASP A 305 -11.41 1.47 11.97
CA ASP A 305 -12.16 0.21 11.94
C ASP A 305 -12.87 -0.07 10.60
N ARG A 306 -12.94 0.90 9.70
CA ARG A 306 -13.50 0.75 8.34
C ARG A 306 -12.74 1.64 7.39
N MET A 307 -12.57 1.15 6.16
CA MET A 307 -11.94 1.91 5.11
C MET A 307 -12.62 1.65 3.76
N TRP A 308 -12.73 2.71 2.98
CA TRP A 308 -13.22 2.69 1.59
C TRP A 308 -12.17 3.30 0.69
N ASN A 309 -11.92 2.66 -0.44
CA ASN A 309 -11.19 3.21 -1.57
C ASN A 309 -12.05 3.08 -2.81
N LEU A 310 -12.16 4.14 -3.59
CA LEU A 310 -12.83 4.15 -4.89
C LEU A 310 -11.99 4.98 -5.86
N GLY A 311 -12.02 4.63 -7.14
CA GLY A 311 -11.37 5.45 -8.14
C GLY A 311 -11.49 4.94 -9.57
N LEU A 312 -10.88 5.71 -10.43
CA LEU A 312 -10.81 5.44 -11.87
C LEU A 312 -9.38 5.66 -12.36
N ARG A 313 -8.88 4.76 -13.19
CA ARG A 313 -7.65 4.94 -13.95
C ARG A 313 -7.99 4.99 -15.44
N LEU A 314 -7.51 6.02 -16.10
CA LEU A 314 -7.51 6.18 -17.56
C LEU A 314 -6.10 5.88 -18.05
N ARG A 315 -5.90 4.79 -18.76
CA ARG A 315 -4.65 4.44 -19.42
C ARG A 315 -4.68 4.94 -20.86
N GLY A 316 -3.61 5.62 -21.28
CA GLY A 316 -3.55 6.28 -22.59
C GLY A 316 -4.67 7.31 -22.77
N PRO A 317 -4.86 8.31 -21.86
CA PRO A 317 -5.97 9.26 -21.94
C PRO A 317 -5.96 10.06 -23.24
N LEU A 318 -4.78 10.30 -23.82
CA LEU A 318 -4.58 10.95 -25.10
C LEU A 318 -4.03 9.93 -26.11
N ALA A 319 -4.56 9.90 -27.34
CA ALA A 319 -4.08 8.99 -28.39
C ALA A 319 -2.60 9.21 -28.74
N SER A 320 -2.12 10.45 -28.63
CA SER A 320 -0.71 10.80 -28.84
C SER A 320 0.21 10.38 -27.68
N ARG A 321 -0.35 9.92 -26.56
CA ARG A 321 0.38 9.53 -25.32
C ARG A 321 -0.23 8.27 -24.74
N PRO A 322 -0.09 7.11 -25.43
CA PRO A 322 -0.73 5.87 -25.01
C PRO A 322 -0.16 5.30 -23.70
N ASP A 323 1.08 5.68 -23.36
CA ASP A 323 1.81 5.20 -22.19
C ASP A 323 1.54 6.01 -20.91
N ASP A 324 0.79 7.10 -21.03
CA ASP A 324 0.40 7.90 -19.88
C ASP A 324 -0.74 7.25 -19.11
N SER A 325 -0.86 7.61 -17.85
CA SER A 325 -2.02 7.27 -17.06
C SER A 325 -2.47 8.43 -16.18
N LEU A 326 -3.79 8.67 -16.19
CA LEU A 326 -4.46 9.62 -15.30
C LEU A 326 -5.29 8.82 -14.31
N THR A 327 -5.07 9.04 -13.02
CA THR A 327 -5.80 8.31 -11.97
C THR A 327 -6.45 9.28 -11.00
N LEU A 328 -7.69 8.97 -10.67
CA LEU A 328 -8.50 9.67 -9.68
C LEU A 328 -8.81 8.69 -8.55
N GLY A 329 -8.66 9.14 -7.32
CA GLY A 329 -8.95 8.32 -6.15
C GLY A 329 -9.65 9.08 -5.05
N TRP A 330 -10.51 8.38 -4.32
CA TRP A 330 -11.10 8.80 -3.07
C TRP A 330 -10.92 7.71 -2.03
N THR A 331 -10.52 8.09 -0.84
CA THR A 331 -10.42 7.21 0.31
C THR A 331 -11.08 7.82 1.53
N ARG A 332 -11.70 6.97 2.36
CA ARG A 332 -12.31 7.34 3.63
C ARG A 332 -11.97 6.30 4.67
N SER A 333 -11.36 6.73 5.77
CA SER A 333 -11.05 5.89 6.93
C SER A 333 -11.89 6.31 8.12
N ARG A 334 -12.83 5.45 8.54
CA ARG A 334 -13.70 5.71 9.68
C ARG A 334 -12.93 5.46 10.97
N LEU A 335 -13.04 6.41 11.90
CA LEU A 335 -12.44 6.30 13.21
C LEU A 335 -13.27 5.39 14.11
N ALA A 336 -12.62 4.43 14.75
CA ALA A 336 -13.25 3.47 15.66
C ALA A 336 -13.94 4.18 16.84
N ALA A 337 -15.12 3.72 17.21
CA ALA A 337 -15.90 4.34 18.28
C ALA A 337 -15.15 4.38 19.62
N LYS A 338 -14.42 3.31 19.96
CA LYS A 338 -13.61 3.25 21.17
C LYS A 338 -12.47 4.27 21.15
N TRP A 339 -11.75 4.36 20.04
CA TRP A 339 -10.69 5.35 19.87
C TRP A 339 -11.23 6.78 20.05
N ARG A 340 -12.36 7.10 19.41
CA ARG A 340 -13.01 8.39 19.54
C ARG A 340 -13.45 8.69 20.98
N ALA A 341 -13.95 7.67 21.68
CA ALA A 341 -14.34 7.84 23.10
C ALA A 341 -13.14 8.11 24.01
N VAL A 342 -12.00 7.46 23.74
CA VAL A 342 -10.73 7.76 24.46
C VAL A 342 -10.27 9.20 24.19
N GLN A 343 -10.32 9.66 22.92
CA GLN A 343 -9.97 11.03 22.59
C GLN A 343 -10.91 12.05 23.28
N ALA A 344 -12.22 11.78 23.25
CA ALA A 344 -13.21 12.63 23.92
C ALA A 344 -12.99 12.71 25.43
N ALA A 345 -12.62 11.60 26.09
CA ALA A 345 -12.24 11.59 27.52
C ALA A 345 -10.99 12.41 27.79
N ALA A 346 -10.08 12.56 26.82
CA ALA A 346 -8.92 13.43 26.89
C ALA A 346 -9.22 14.89 26.47
N GLY A 347 -10.48 15.24 26.22
CA GLY A 347 -10.89 16.58 25.80
C GLY A 347 -10.63 16.89 24.31
N ILE A 348 -10.35 15.87 23.49
CA ILE A 348 -10.06 16.03 22.07
C ILE A 348 -11.34 15.68 21.28
N ASP A 349 -11.89 16.68 20.57
CA ASP A 349 -13.00 16.46 19.66
C ASP A 349 -12.54 15.86 18.33
N THR A 350 -13.21 14.80 17.89
CA THR A 350 -12.83 14.01 16.71
C THR A 350 -13.91 14.00 15.65
N ALA A 351 -13.50 14.12 14.39
CA ALA A 351 -14.33 13.85 13.23
C ALA A 351 -14.67 12.34 13.15
N PRO A 352 -15.74 11.96 12.45
CA PRO A 352 -16.10 10.55 12.29
C PRO A 352 -15.14 9.78 11.37
N ALA A 353 -14.41 10.47 10.50
CA ALA A 353 -13.49 9.88 9.54
C ALA A 353 -12.46 10.89 9.05
N GLU A 354 -11.34 10.39 8.57
CA GLU A 354 -10.41 11.11 7.70
C GLU A 354 -10.70 10.71 6.26
N GLU A 355 -10.65 11.67 5.32
CA GLU A 355 -10.88 11.44 3.90
C GLU A 355 -9.76 12.07 3.08
N ALA A 356 -9.39 11.44 1.97
CA ALA A 356 -8.50 12.02 0.99
C ALA A 356 -9.03 11.84 -0.44
N PHE A 357 -8.82 12.87 -1.25
CA PHE A 357 -9.04 12.87 -2.69
C PHE A 357 -7.69 13.07 -3.35
N GLU A 358 -7.42 12.35 -4.42
CA GLU A 358 -6.18 12.44 -5.17
C GLU A 358 -6.45 12.42 -6.67
N ILE A 359 -5.70 13.23 -7.39
CA ILE A 359 -5.59 13.19 -8.84
C ILE A 359 -4.11 13.20 -9.21
N THR A 360 -3.69 12.23 -9.99
CA THR A 360 -2.31 12.13 -10.43
C THR A 360 -2.23 11.77 -11.91
N TRP A 361 -1.25 12.37 -12.62
CA TRP A 361 -0.96 12.07 -14.02
C TRP A 361 0.46 11.55 -14.15
N ARG A 362 0.63 10.27 -14.38
CA ARG A 362 1.93 9.71 -14.71
C ARG A 362 2.20 9.85 -16.20
N ALA A 363 3.06 10.80 -16.56
CA ALA A 363 3.51 11.07 -17.92
C ALA A 363 4.77 10.23 -18.22
N ALA A 364 4.67 9.24 -19.09
CA ALA A 364 5.82 8.48 -19.59
C ALA A 364 6.56 9.32 -20.64
N LEU A 365 7.64 9.98 -20.23
CA LEU A 365 8.41 10.88 -21.11
C LEU A 365 9.34 10.08 -22.04
N THR A 366 9.93 9.02 -21.52
CA THR A 366 10.76 8.03 -22.23
C THR A 366 10.56 6.65 -21.59
N PRO A 367 11.08 5.56 -22.18
CA PRO A 367 11.02 4.24 -21.54
C PRO A 367 11.71 4.14 -20.16
N TRP A 368 12.55 5.10 -19.84
CA TRP A 368 13.33 5.13 -18.59
C TRP A 368 13.01 6.31 -17.69
N LEU A 369 12.17 7.27 -18.13
CA LEU A 369 11.84 8.48 -17.38
C LEU A 369 10.34 8.73 -17.40
N ALA A 370 9.76 8.89 -16.22
CA ALA A 370 8.40 9.40 -16.05
C ALA A 370 8.36 10.59 -15.09
N LEU A 371 7.44 11.52 -15.36
CA LEU A 371 7.09 12.63 -14.48
C LEU A 371 5.63 12.46 -14.05
N GLN A 372 5.37 12.63 -12.76
CA GLN A 372 4.04 12.40 -12.20
C GLN A 372 3.63 13.56 -11.28
N PRO A 373 3.01 14.62 -11.81
CA PRO A 373 2.33 15.63 -10.98
C PRO A 373 1.18 14.99 -10.20
N ASP A 374 0.98 15.48 -8.98
CA ASP A 374 0.02 14.99 -8.02
C ASP A 374 -0.65 16.12 -7.25
N LEU A 375 -1.94 15.97 -6.98
CA LEU A 375 -2.73 16.86 -6.14
C LEU A 375 -3.58 16.02 -5.19
N GLN A 376 -3.41 16.28 -3.89
CA GLN A 376 -4.20 15.65 -2.84
C GLN A 376 -4.96 16.71 -2.03
N TYR A 377 -6.17 16.35 -1.60
CA TYR A 377 -6.98 17.13 -0.68
C TYR A 377 -7.45 16.24 0.46
N ILE A 378 -7.00 16.54 1.68
CA ILE A 378 -7.25 15.73 2.88
C ILE A 378 -8.18 16.49 3.82
N ARG A 379 -9.27 15.84 4.20
CA ARG A 379 -10.26 16.34 5.15
C ARG A 379 -10.06 15.69 6.51
N HIS A 380 -10.07 16.51 7.57
CA HIS A 380 -9.87 16.10 8.95
C HIS A 380 -8.59 15.27 9.17
N PRO A 381 -7.41 15.78 8.74
CA PRO A 381 -6.14 15.07 8.94
C PRO A 381 -5.94 14.80 10.44
N GLY A 382 -5.43 13.61 10.78
CA GLY A 382 -5.29 13.18 12.16
C GLY A 382 -6.61 12.82 12.86
N GLY A 383 -7.74 12.94 12.17
CA GLY A 383 -9.06 12.68 12.74
C GLY A 383 -9.58 13.76 13.69
N ALA A 384 -8.91 14.89 13.85
CA ALA A 384 -9.37 15.98 14.71
C ALA A 384 -10.50 16.78 14.03
N ALA A 385 -11.61 17.04 14.75
CA ALA A 385 -12.76 17.76 14.19
C ALA A 385 -12.41 19.22 13.84
N ALA A 386 -11.56 19.85 14.62
CA ALA A 386 -11.09 21.22 14.41
C ALA A 386 -9.92 21.33 13.42
N ALA A 387 -9.36 20.21 12.94
CA ALA A 387 -8.26 20.23 12.00
C ALA A 387 -8.70 20.85 10.68
N ARG A 388 -7.91 21.78 10.17
CA ARG A 388 -8.12 22.34 8.84
C ARG A 388 -7.79 21.29 7.78
N HIS A 389 -8.45 21.40 6.65
CA HIS A 389 -8.17 20.54 5.51
C HIS A 389 -6.77 20.85 4.96
N ALA A 390 -6.09 19.82 4.46
CA ALA A 390 -4.77 19.98 3.86
C ALA A 390 -4.87 19.79 2.34
N THR A 391 -4.20 20.69 1.59
CA THR A 391 -4.01 20.53 0.16
C THR A 391 -2.52 20.34 -0.10
N LEU A 392 -2.18 19.28 -0.82
CA LEU A 392 -0.81 18.95 -1.20
C LEU A 392 -0.70 18.99 -2.71
N VAL A 393 0.29 19.73 -3.22
CA VAL A 393 0.69 19.70 -4.63
C VAL A 393 2.08 19.10 -4.69
N GLY A 394 2.27 18.08 -5.48
CA GLY A 394 3.52 17.35 -5.57
C GLY A 394 3.88 16.94 -6.99
N ALA A 395 5.09 16.43 -7.14
CA ALA A 395 5.52 15.74 -8.35
C ALA A 395 6.49 14.61 -7.98
N ARG A 396 6.33 13.47 -8.64
CA ARG A 396 7.28 12.36 -8.58
C ARG A 396 8.04 12.28 -9.89
N VAL A 397 9.35 12.08 -9.81
CA VAL A 397 10.21 11.73 -10.95
C VAL A 397 10.62 10.27 -10.77
N GLU A 398 10.38 9.46 -11.78
CA GLU A 398 10.73 8.04 -11.79
C GLU A 398 11.78 7.79 -12.87
N ILE A 399 12.92 7.20 -12.48
CA ILE A 399 14.04 6.90 -13.38
C ILE A 399 14.36 5.41 -13.28
N ILE A 400 14.42 4.74 -14.41
CA ILE A 400 14.70 3.29 -14.51
C ILE A 400 16.00 3.09 -15.31
N PHE A 401 16.96 2.35 -14.74
CA PHE A 401 18.26 2.07 -15.38
C PHE A 401 18.39 0.63 -15.81
#